data_f4d665bd3a6acfc9862548e8d2da3753
#
_entry.id   f4d665bd3a6acfc9862548e8d2da3753
#
_cell.length_a   1.000
_cell.length_b   1.000
_cell.length_c   1.000
_cell.angle_alpha   90.00
_cell.angle_beta   90.00
_cell.angle_gamma   90.00
#
_symmetry.space_group_name_H-M   'P 1'
#
loop_
_entity.id
_entity.type
_entity.pdbx_description
1 polymer ?
#
loop_
_entity_poly.entity_id
_entity_poly.type
_entity_poly.pdbx_seq_one_letter_code
_entity_poly.pdbx_strand_id
1 'polypeptide(L)'
;MKRSVGSWPYRDQQWAGASSCSGGRLRRXXXAAAGVLGGCGLRPTQPGAGGLVAPNSPRVAAVEAARRGSAARVVPVALTARPLQLDLAGTTVSTWGYGDQVPGPAIRVRKGEVLRVQTTNTLAAPTTVHWHGIALRNDMDGVPDLTQTAIGSGGAFAYEFTVPDAGTYWFHPHVGTQLDRGLYAPLIIEDPAEGADYDEELVVVLDDWIDGTGTDPDKVLAKLRADGMGSMGGMGHSMGSMGNMGDMGVSPVTPLGGDGGDVTYPHYLINGRVAADPQTVNYRPGQRVRLRIINAAGDTAFRVAIPQTAMTVTHTDGFAVQPSPAQALIVGMGERVDAVITLGDASLPLIAVPYGKDGYAQLVLRVGDKAVAGSAADAAAALKTTPLLDTATLAAAAPVQLAAREPDVSHELRLAGPGDKYSWTINGKSYDPTQGLAVREGQRVRLRYANDSMMFHPMHLHGHTFAVRSPSGGYRARKDTVLVAPMQTIDVDFEANNPGQWLTHCHNIYHGEAGMMTVISYHQ
;
A
#
# COMPACT_ATOMS: atom_id res chain seq x y z
N MET A 1 35.37 -36.37 -10.18
CA MET A 1 34.18 -36.96 -9.53
C MET A 1 33.03 -35.98 -9.67
N LYS A 2 32.09 -36.30 -10.56
CA LYS A 2 30.93 -35.47 -10.83
C LYS A 2 29.82 -35.79 -9.82
N ARG A 3 29.31 -34.78 -9.09
CA ARG A 3 28.08 -34.96 -8.31
C ARG A 3 26.95 -34.22 -9.01
N SER A 4 25.89 -34.96 -9.24
CA SER A 4 24.69 -34.53 -9.96
C SER A 4 23.84 -33.59 -9.15
N VAL A 5 23.35 -32.56 -9.80
CA VAL A 5 22.36 -31.62 -9.27
C VAL A 5 20.97 -32.19 -9.56
N GLY A 6 20.19 -32.42 -8.51
CA GLY A 6 18.84 -32.97 -8.65
C GLY A 6 17.87 -31.90 -9.15
N SER A 7 17.15 -32.23 -10.21
CA SER A 7 16.10 -31.40 -10.79
C SER A 7 14.76 -31.69 -10.10
N TRP A 8 14.05 -30.62 -9.74
CA TRP A 8 12.67 -30.70 -9.27
C TRP A 8 11.73 -30.81 -10.46
N PRO A 9 10.73 -31.70 -10.43
CA PRO A 9 9.84 -31.86 -11.58
C PRO A 9 8.71 -30.82 -11.57
N TYR A 10 8.63 -30.09 -12.65
CA TYR A 10 7.46 -29.28 -13.03
C TYR A 10 6.39 -30.26 -13.58
N ARG A 11 5.19 -30.22 -13.02
CA ARG A 11 4.07 -31.02 -13.56
C ARG A 11 3.31 -30.16 -14.59
N ASP A 12 3.45 -30.54 -15.84
CA ASP A 12 2.59 -30.07 -16.93
C ASP A 12 1.19 -30.69 -16.78
N GLN A 13 0.18 -29.88 -16.53
CA GLN A 13 -1.19 -30.34 -16.70
C GLN A 13 -1.69 -29.88 -18.06
N GLN A 14 -1.73 -30.82 -18.98
CA GLN A 14 -2.39 -30.63 -20.29
C GLN A 14 -3.90 -30.75 -20.13
N TRP A 15 -4.62 -29.74 -20.58
CA TRP A 15 -6.06 -29.79 -20.71
C TRP A 15 -6.43 -30.50 -22.01
N ALA A 16 -7.11 -31.64 -21.89
CA ALA A 16 -7.67 -32.35 -23.04
C ALA A 16 -9.15 -31.98 -23.20
N GLY A 17 -9.52 -31.83 -24.44
CA GLY A 17 -10.73 -31.22 -24.92
C GLY A 17 -12.05 -31.94 -24.67
N ALA A 18 -13.09 -31.20 -24.96
CA ALA A 18 -14.49 -31.49 -24.82
C ALA A 18 -14.98 -32.66 -25.69
N SER A 19 -15.92 -33.38 -25.15
CA SER A 19 -16.80 -34.22 -25.97
C SER A 19 -18.25 -34.00 -25.59
N SER A 20 -19.03 -33.73 -26.65
CA SER A 20 -20.47 -33.55 -26.62
C SER A 20 -21.21 -34.86 -26.34
N CYS A 21 -22.34 -34.79 -25.66
CA CYS A 21 -23.39 -35.76 -25.82
C CYS A 21 -24.80 -35.17 -25.58
N SER A 22 -25.60 -35.52 -26.50
CA SER A 22 -26.96 -35.19 -26.86
C SER A 22 -28.05 -35.65 -25.89
N GLY A 23 -29.08 -34.85 -25.80
CA GLY A 23 -30.50 -35.22 -26.00
C GLY A 23 -31.24 -36.04 -24.97
N GLY A 24 -32.29 -35.44 -24.41
CA GLY A 24 -33.32 -36.16 -23.67
C GLY A 24 -34.47 -35.24 -23.30
N ARG A 25 -35.56 -35.34 -24.11
CA ARG A 25 -36.87 -34.71 -23.81
C ARG A 25 -37.59 -35.49 -22.71
N LEU A 26 -38.41 -34.82 -21.89
CA LEU A 26 -39.83 -35.06 -21.60
C LEU A 26 -40.21 -34.63 -20.19
N ARG A 27 -41.23 -33.95 -20.04
CA ARG A 27 -42.70 -33.84 -19.90
C ARG A 27 -43.09 -32.95 -18.73
N ARG A 28 -44.19 -32.31 -19.05
CA ARG A 28 -44.91 -31.31 -18.23
C ARG A 28 -45.60 -31.89 -16.99
N UNK A 29 -45.92 -30.93 -15.94
CA UNK A 29 -46.99 -31.04 -15.10
C UNK A 29 -47.03 -29.91 -14.24
N UNK A 30 -48.00 -29.56 -14.02
CA UNK A 30 -48.59 -28.66 -13.54
C UNK A 30 -48.68 -28.58 -12.16
N UNK A 31 -48.73 -27.63 -11.94
CA UNK A 31 -49.14 -27.01 -11.04
C UNK A 31 -49.75 -27.04 -9.94
N ALA A 32 -49.83 -26.70 -9.05
CA ALA A 32 -50.90 -26.21 -8.13
C ALA A 32 -50.45 -24.97 -7.41
N ALA A 33 -51.26 -23.96 -7.40
CA ALA A 33 -51.06 -22.69 -6.71
C ALA A 33 -51.35 -22.82 -5.21
N ALA A 34 -50.50 -22.19 -4.40
CA ALA A 34 -50.84 -21.86 -3.00
C ALA A 34 -50.25 -20.48 -2.69
N GLY A 35 -51.06 -19.66 -2.08
CA GLY A 35 -50.89 -18.23 -1.94
C GLY A 35 -49.77 -17.74 -1.00
N VAL A 36 -49.37 -16.56 -1.28
CA VAL A 36 -48.23 -15.82 -0.73
C VAL A 36 -48.71 -14.81 0.29
N LEU A 37 -47.99 -14.72 1.39
CA LEU A 37 -47.97 -13.51 2.22
C LEU A 37 -46.59 -12.88 2.07
N GLY A 38 -46.60 -11.64 1.57
CA GLY A 38 -45.40 -10.91 1.21
C GLY A 38 -44.63 -10.40 2.40
N GLY A 39 -43.32 -10.69 2.42
CA GLY A 39 -42.35 -9.97 3.19
C GLY A 39 -41.39 -9.30 2.22
N CYS A 40 -41.29 -7.96 2.28
CA CYS A 40 -40.32 -7.21 1.50
C CYS A 40 -38.92 -7.46 2.08
N GLY A 41 -38.31 -8.53 1.66
CA GLY A 41 -36.86 -8.71 1.84
C GLY A 41 -36.16 -8.27 0.58
N LEU A 42 -35.29 -7.28 0.69
CA LEU A 42 -34.42 -6.90 -0.40
C LEU A 42 -33.53 -8.11 -0.75
N ARG A 43 -33.85 -8.74 -1.85
CA ARG A 43 -32.96 -9.77 -2.41
C ARG A 43 -31.70 -9.10 -2.94
N PRO A 44 -30.52 -9.57 -2.57
CA PRO A 44 -29.33 -9.12 -3.28
C PRO A 44 -29.51 -9.49 -4.76
N THR A 45 -29.46 -8.48 -5.62
CA THR A 45 -29.47 -8.68 -7.06
C THR A 45 -28.20 -9.44 -7.44
N GLN A 46 -28.34 -10.66 -7.91
CA GLN A 46 -27.22 -11.36 -8.52
C GLN A 46 -26.67 -10.52 -9.69
N PRO A 47 -25.36 -10.44 -9.87
CA PRO A 47 -24.80 -9.76 -11.03
C PRO A 47 -25.37 -10.40 -12.30
N GLY A 48 -25.88 -9.58 -13.19
CA GLY A 48 -26.32 -10.05 -14.49
C GLY A 48 -25.19 -10.67 -15.28
N ALA A 49 -25.49 -11.48 -16.26
CA ALA A 49 -24.57 -12.31 -17.04
C ALA A 49 -23.66 -11.52 -18.02
N GLY A 50 -23.19 -10.33 -17.64
CA GLY A 50 -22.15 -9.63 -18.38
C GLY A 50 -20.76 -10.17 -18.01
N GLY A 51 -19.92 -10.43 -19.01
CA GLY A 51 -18.56 -10.92 -18.78
C GLY A 51 -17.69 -9.89 -18.05
N LEU A 52 -16.57 -10.36 -17.49
CA LEU A 52 -15.59 -9.48 -16.85
C LEU A 52 -14.96 -8.52 -17.85
N VAL A 53 -14.64 -7.31 -17.41
CA VAL A 53 -13.85 -6.36 -18.20
C VAL A 53 -12.37 -6.78 -18.08
N ALA A 54 -11.83 -7.32 -19.16
CA ALA A 54 -10.43 -7.76 -19.18
C ALA A 54 -9.48 -6.56 -19.08
N PRO A 55 -8.31 -6.74 -18.45
CA PRO A 55 -7.34 -5.64 -18.28
C PRO A 55 -6.94 -4.94 -19.58
N ASN A 56 -6.86 -5.67 -20.69
CA ASN A 56 -6.48 -5.12 -22.00
C ASN A 56 -7.67 -4.85 -22.91
N SER A 57 -8.87 -4.72 -22.35
CA SER A 57 -10.10 -4.57 -23.14
C SER A 57 -10.18 -3.20 -23.83
N PRO A 58 -11.00 -3.07 -24.88
CA PRO A 58 -11.23 -1.74 -25.50
C PRO A 58 -11.78 -0.70 -24.52
N ARG A 59 -12.50 -1.10 -23.47
CA ARG A 59 -13.00 -0.16 -22.44
C ARG A 59 -11.82 0.47 -21.68
N VAL A 60 -10.84 -0.33 -21.27
CA VAL A 60 -9.63 0.16 -20.58
C VAL A 60 -8.87 1.11 -21.51
N ALA A 61 -8.71 0.74 -22.78
CA ALA A 61 -8.05 1.59 -23.77
C ALA A 61 -8.79 2.92 -23.99
N ALA A 62 -10.12 2.90 -23.97
CA ALA A 62 -10.93 4.11 -24.15
C ALA A 62 -10.77 5.09 -23.00
N VAL A 63 -10.74 4.59 -21.75
CA VAL A 63 -10.52 5.45 -20.56
C VAL A 63 -9.13 6.08 -20.63
N GLU A 64 -8.09 5.31 -21.00
CA GLU A 64 -6.75 5.85 -21.17
C GLU A 64 -6.71 6.91 -22.27
N ALA A 65 -7.38 6.66 -23.40
CA ALA A 65 -7.44 7.63 -24.50
C ALA A 65 -8.14 8.92 -24.08
N ALA A 66 -9.16 8.83 -23.23
CA ALA A 66 -9.87 10.01 -22.72
C ALA A 66 -9.00 10.83 -21.75
N ARG A 67 -8.12 10.17 -20.99
CA ARG A 67 -7.16 10.84 -20.07
C ARG A 67 -6.02 11.52 -20.82
N ARG A 68 -5.61 10.92 -21.95
CA ARG A 68 -4.43 11.37 -22.70
C ARG A 68 -4.76 12.59 -23.56
N GLY A 69 -4.21 13.74 -23.20
CA GLY A 69 -4.35 14.94 -24.01
C GLY A 69 -3.68 14.77 -25.37
N SER A 70 -4.20 15.43 -26.40
CA SER A 70 -3.69 15.30 -27.78
C SER A 70 -2.23 15.71 -27.93
N ALA A 71 -1.73 16.57 -27.05
CA ALA A 71 -0.33 17.04 -27.04
C ALA A 71 0.44 16.53 -25.81
N ALA A 72 -0.02 15.45 -25.18
CA ALA A 72 0.63 14.94 -23.96
C ALA A 72 2.09 14.53 -24.27
N ARG A 73 3.02 15.11 -23.51
CA ARG A 73 4.43 14.77 -23.62
C ARG A 73 4.66 13.37 -23.06
N VAL A 74 5.48 12.58 -23.76
CA VAL A 74 5.91 11.26 -23.28
C VAL A 74 7.25 11.43 -22.53
N VAL A 75 7.30 10.93 -21.30
CA VAL A 75 8.51 10.97 -20.47
C VAL A 75 9.07 9.53 -20.42
N PRO A 76 10.16 9.27 -21.15
CA PRO A 76 10.75 7.92 -21.15
C PRO A 76 11.68 7.75 -19.96
N VAL A 77 11.59 6.57 -19.31
CA VAL A 77 12.42 6.19 -18.17
C VAL A 77 12.92 4.76 -18.41
N ALA A 78 14.18 4.50 -18.11
CA ALA A 78 14.72 3.13 -18.04
C ALA A 78 14.79 2.71 -16.58
N LEU A 79 14.25 1.55 -16.25
CA LEU A 79 14.23 1.01 -14.89
C LEU A 79 14.80 -0.40 -14.93
N THR A 80 15.79 -0.69 -14.09
CA THR A 80 16.39 -2.02 -14.02
C THR A 80 16.24 -2.59 -12.62
N ALA A 81 15.51 -3.70 -12.48
CA ALA A 81 15.49 -4.50 -11.25
C ALA A 81 16.73 -5.39 -11.25
N ARG A 82 17.56 -5.29 -10.20
CA ARG A 82 18.88 -5.95 -10.19
C ARG A 82 19.35 -6.25 -8.77
N PRO A 83 20.27 -7.23 -8.62
CA PRO A 83 20.98 -7.40 -7.35
C PRO A 83 21.89 -6.20 -7.09
N LEU A 84 22.02 -5.83 -5.82
CA LEU A 84 22.95 -4.78 -5.40
C LEU A 84 23.48 -5.03 -3.99
N GLN A 85 24.42 -4.22 -3.57
CA GLN A 85 24.97 -4.21 -2.21
C GLN A 85 24.49 -2.95 -1.51
N LEU A 86 23.98 -3.09 -0.29
CA LEU A 86 23.56 -1.98 0.54
C LEU A 86 24.44 -1.91 1.78
N ASP A 87 24.94 -0.72 2.09
CA ASP A 87 25.73 -0.49 3.29
C ASP A 87 24.84 -0.02 4.44
N LEU A 88 24.81 -0.81 5.51
CA LEU A 88 24.07 -0.50 6.74
C LEU A 88 25.08 -0.10 7.83
N ALA A 89 25.63 1.12 7.69
CA ALA A 89 26.62 1.70 8.62
C ALA A 89 27.86 0.80 8.80
N GLY A 90 28.47 0.38 7.68
CA GLY A 90 29.68 -0.44 7.66
C GLY A 90 29.42 -1.95 7.56
N THR A 91 28.18 -2.36 7.60
CA THR A 91 27.81 -3.75 7.31
C THR A 91 27.17 -3.81 5.92
N THR A 92 27.87 -4.45 4.97
CA THR A 92 27.35 -4.58 3.60
C THR A 92 26.49 -5.83 3.48
N VAL A 93 25.27 -5.66 3.00
CA VAL A 93 24.32 -6.76 2.74
C VAL A 93 24.02 -6.87 1.26
N SER A 94 23.76 -8.09 0.79
CA SER A 94 23.32 -8.34 -0.58
C SER A 94 21.80 -8.27 -0.63
N THR A 95 21.26 -7.49 -1.57
CA THR A 95 19.83 -7.29 -1.71
C THR A 95 19.47 -7.05 -3.18
N TRP A 96 18.24 -6.60 -3.43
CA TRP A 96 17.75 -6.20 -4.75
C TRP A 96 17.35 -4.72 -4.71
N GLY A 97 17.30 -4.09 -5.88
CA GLY A 97 16.83 -2.70 -5.97
C GLY A 97 16.59 -2.28 -7.41
N TYR A 98 16.05 -1.09 -7.54
CA TYR A 98 15.94 -0.43 -8.85
C TYR A 98 17.16 0.46 -9.07
N GLY A 99 17.98 0.10 -10.06
CA GLY A 99 19.25 0.80 -10.29
C GLY A 99 20.31 0.38 -9.27
N ASP A 100 21.07 1.35 -8.75
CA ASP A 100 22.25 1.08 -7.93
C ASP A 100 22.09 1.52 -6.46
N GLN A 101 20.87 1.77 -6.02
CA GLN A 101 20.60 2.33 -4.69
C GLN A 101 19.25 1.87 -4.15
N VAL A 102 19.07 2.02 -2.83
CA VAL A 102 17.80 1.83 -2.12
C VAL A 102 17.53 3.12 -1.33
N PRO A 103 16.37 3.75 -1.46
CA PRO A 103 15.36 3.53 -2.50
C PRO A 103 15.91 3.72 -3.90
N GLY A 104 15.28 3.13 -4.91
CA GLY A 104 15.63 3.40 -6.31
C GLY A 104 15.47 4.87 -6.67
N PRO A 105 15.98 5.30 -7.83
CA PRO A 105 15.91 6.71 -8.22
C PRO A 105 14.47 7.19 -8.38
N ALA A 106 14.19 8.37 -7.82
CA ALA A 106 12.86 8.97 -7.92
C ALA A 106 12.53 9.32 -9.37
N ILE A 107 11.35 8.93 -9.82
CA ILE A 107 10.80 9.36 -11.12
C ILE A 107 10.01 10.64 -10.87
N ARG A 108 10.24 11.66 -11.72
CA ARG A 108 9.48 12.90 -11.69
C ARG A 108 8.81 13.14 -13.05
N VAL A 109 7.52 13.46 -13.00
CA VAL A 109 6.69 13.64 -14.20
C VAL A 109 5.58 14.64 -13.86
N ARG A 110 5.01 15.32 -14.87
CA ARG A 110 3.93 16.28 -14.62
C ARG A 110 2.56 15.65 -14.89
N LYS A 111 1.59 16.09 -14.13
CA LYS A 111 0.19 15.74 -14.32
C LYS A 111 -0.23 15.89 -15.78
N GLY A 112 -0.85 14.87 -16.34
CA GLY A 112 -1.30 14.84 -17.73
C GLY A 112 -0.25 14.36 -18.73
N GLU A 113 1.03 14.21 -18.31
CA GLU A 113 2.05 13.60 -19.17
C GLU A 113 1.85 12.07 -19.22
N VAL A 114 2.49 11.47 -20.22
CA VAL A 114 2.51 10.01 -20.38
C VAL A 114 3.85 9.50 -19.84
N LEU A 115 3.79 8.69 -18.81
CA LEU A 115 4.99 8.03 -18.29
C LEU A 115 5.19 6.73 -19.08
N ARG A 116 6.40 6.59 -19.68
CA ARG A 116 6.78 5.35 -20.39
C ARG A 116 8.03 4.79 -19.74
N VAL A 117 7.87 3.64 -19.05
CA VAL A 117 8.98 3.03 -18.31
C VAL A 117 9.35 1.70 -18.97
N GLN A 118 10.58 1.65 -19.51
CA GLN A 118 11.14 0.39 -20.00
C GLN A 118 11.80 -0.31 -18.82
N THR A 119 11.13 -1.32 -18.29
CA THR A 119 11.64 -2.11 -17.16
C THR A 119 12.41 -3.33 -17.69
N THR A 120 13.61 -3.54 -17.17
CA THR A 120 14.41 -4.75 -17.43
C THR A 120 14.62 -5.49 -16.11
N ASN A 121 14.43 -6.79 -16.14
CA ASN A 121 14.63 -7.65 -14.97
C ASN A 121 15.96 -8.43 -15.12
N THR A 122 16.95 -8.10 -14.29
CA THR A 122 18.22 -8.87 -14.24
C THR A 122 18.34 -9.72 -12.98
N LEU A 123 17.24 -9.82 -12.21
CA LEU A 123 17.18 -10.73 -11.06
C LEU A 123 17.06 -12.18 -11.55
N ALA A 124 17.42 -13.13 -10.69
CA ALA A 124 17.19 -14.55 -10.96
C ALA A 124 15.71 -14.96 -10.86
N ALA A 125 14.90 -14.11 -10.19
CA ALA A 125 13.47 -14.35 -9.97
C ALA A 125 12.62 -13.47 -10.90
N PRO A 126 11.39 -13.88 -11.25
CA PRO A 126 10.48 -12.98 -11.97
C PRO A 126 10.05 -11.80 -11.09
N THR A 127 9.68 -10.68 -11.71
CA THR A 127 9.24 -9.48 -10.99
C THR A 127 8.18 -8.73 -11.79
N THR A 128 7.58 -7.70 -11.19
CA THR A 128 6.68 -6.74 -11.86
C THR A 128 6.96 -5.34 -11.29
N VAL A 129 6.25 -4.32 -11.82
CA VAL A 129 6.20 -2.99 -11.20
C VAL A 129 4.74 -2.60 -11.05
N HIS A 130 4.30 -2.42 -9.83
CA HIS A 130 3.01 -1.82 -9.49
C HIS A 130 3.22 -0.34 -9.18
N TRP A 131 2.32 0.50 -9.67
CA TRP A 131 2.38 1.97 -9.56
C TRP A 131 1.39 2.42 -8.49
N HIS A 132 1.83 2.37 -7.25
CA HIS A 132 0.98 2.51 -6.07
C HIS A 132 0.28 3.87 -6.03
N GLY A 133 -1.04 3.84 -5.98
CA GLY A 133 -1.90 5.02 -5.83
C GLY A 133 -2.29 5.70 -7.14
N ILE A 134 -1.78 5.24 -8.29
CA ILE A 134 -2.07 5.85 -9.58
C ILE A 134 -3.34 5.25 -10.18
N ALA A 135 -4.26 6.11 -10.64
CA ALA A 135 -5.44 5.66 -11.39
C ALA A 135 -5.05 5.44 -12.87
N LEU A 136 -4.19 4.46 -13.13
CA LEU A 136 -3.65 4.15 -14.44
C LEU A 136 -4.58 3.18 -15.21
N ARG A 137 -4.20 2.83 -16.43
CA ARG A 137 -4.91 1.80 -17.20
C ARG A 137 -4.60 0.41 -16.63
N ASN A 138 -5.61 -0.47 -16.61
CA ASN A 138 -5.54 -1.71 -15.83
C ASN A 138 -4.43 -2.68 -16.29
N ASP A 139 -4.15 -2.74 -17.60
CA ASP A 139 -3.10 -3.64 -18.14
C ASP A 139 -1.68 -3.17 -17.81
N MET A 140 -1.52 -2.06 -17.09
CA MET A 140 -0.23 -1.54 -16.61
C MET A 140 -0.12 -1.59 -15.07
N ASP A 141 -1.06 -2.23 -14.39
CA ASP A 141 -1.12 -2.25 -12.92
C ASP A 141 -0.01 -3.09 -12.25
N GLY A 142 0.56 -4.03 -12.97
CA GLY A 142 1.72 -4.78 -12.47
C GLY A 142 1.41 -5.98 -11.58
N VAL A 143 0.18 -6.50 -11.60
CA VAL A 143 -0.20 -7.65 -10.76
C VAL A 143 -0.11 -8.94 -11.57
N PRO A 144 0.76 -9.89 -11.16
CA PRO A 144 0.88 -11.16 -11.88
C PRO A 144 -0.43 -11.93 -11.92
N ASP A 145 -0.68 -12.57 -13.05
CA ASP A 145 -1.83 -13.45 -13.29
C ASP A 145 -3.20 -12.75 -13.23
N LEU A 146 -3.21 -11.45 -12.89
CA LEU A 146 -4.43 -10.64 -12.91
C LEU A 146 -4.37 -9.61 -14.06
N THR A 147 -3.32 -8.82 -14.14
CA THR A 147 -3.21 -7.74 -15.13
C THR A 147 -2.08 -7.95 -16.13
N GLN A 148 -1.09 -8.76 -15.81
CA GLN A 148 0.03 -9.07 -16.71
C GLN A 148 0.70 -10.39 -16.30
N THR A 149 1.55 -10.89 -17.17
CA THR A 149 2.51 -11.96 -16.84
C THR A 149 3.74 -11.33 -16.19
N ALA A 150 4.28 -11.95 -15.15
CA ALA A 150 5.50 -11.47 -14.49
C ALA A 150 6.68 -11.42 -15.48
N ILE A 151 7.56 -10.46 -15.31
CA ILE A 151 8.75 -10.25 -16.15
C ILE A 151 9.81 -11.28 -15.70
N GLY A 152 10.03 -12.29 -16.50
CA GLY A 152 11.03 -13.34 -16.19
C GLY A 152 12.46 -12.81 -16.15
N SER A 153 13.38 -13.60 -15.61
CA SER A 153 14.81 -13.28 -15.56
C SER A 153 15.34 -12.99 -16.97
N GLY A 154 16.05 -11.88 -17.14
CA GLY A 154 16.54 -11.40 -18.44
C GLY A 154 15.46 -10.75 -19.31
N GLY A 155 14.20 -10.75 -18.86
CA GLY A 155 13.08 -10.19 -19.61
C GLY A 155 12.90 -8.70 -19.42
N ALA A 156 11.95 -8.14 -20.19
CA ALA A 156 11.64 -6.72 -20.12
C ALA A 156 10.14 -6.50 -20.35
N PHE A 157 9.62 -5.37 -19.85
CA PHE A 157 8.23 -4.95 -20.05
C PHE A 157 8.17 -3.42 -20.14
N ALA A 158 7.33 -2.92 -21.05
CA ALA A 158 7.14 -1.49 -21.22
C ALA A 158 5.81 -1.06 -20.59
N TYR A 159 5.89 -0.35 -19.49
CA TYR A 159 4.72 0.30 -18.88
C TYR A 159 4.51 1.64 -19.58
N GLU A 160 3.26 1.93 -19.97
CA GLU A 160 2.93 3.23 -20.57
C GLU A 160 1.52 3.63 -20.15
N PHE A 161 1.41 4.78 -19.47
CA PHE A 161 0.12 5.29 -19.01
C PHE A 161 0.20 6.81 -18.78
N THR A 162 -0.96 7.46 -18.87
CA THR A 162 -1.10 8.87 -18.51
C THR A 162 -1.18 8.99 -16.98
N VAL A 163 -0.47 9.97 -16.39
CA VAL A 163 -0.54 10.23 -14.93
C VAL A 163 -1.63 11.28 -14.68
N PRO A 164 -2.80 10.87 -14.14
CA PRO A 164 -3.96 11.77 -14.11
C PRO A 164 -3.95 12.78 -12.97
N ASP A 165 -3.31 12.46 -11.85
CA ASP A 165 -3.35 13.27 -10.62
C ASP A 165 -1.95 13.57 -10.12
N ALA A 166 -1.74 14.81 -9.68
CA ALA A 166 -0.48 15.22 -9.05
C ALA A 166 -0.42 14.70 -7.61
N GLY A 167 0.80 14.55 -7.09
CA GLY A 167 0.98 14.10 -5.70
C GLY A 167 2.24 13.30 -5.49
N THR A 168 2.33 12.75 -4.29
CA THR A 168 3.41 11.86 -3.86
C THR A 168 2.95 10.42 -3.98
N TYR A 169 3.61 9.67 -4.86
CA TYR A 169 3.33 8.27 -5.16
C TYR A 169 4.65 7.49 -5.09
N TRP A 170 4.57 6.18 -5.34
CA TRP A 170 5.74 5.30 -5.34
C TRP A 170 5.45 4.07 -6.18
N PHE A 171 6.43 3.21 -6.35
CA PHE A 171 6.24 1.96 -7.10
C PHE A 171 7.08 0.85 -6.50
N HIS A 172 6.58 -0.39 -6.62
CA HIS A 172 7.17 -1.59 -6.03
C HIS A 172 6.68 -2.84 -6.78
N PRO A 173 7.30 -4.02 -6.61
CA PRO A 173 6.81 -5.25 -7.23
C PRO A 173 5.53 -5.75 -6.55
N HIS A 174 4.79 -6.57 -7.29
CA HIS A 174 3.66 -7.31 -6.73
C HIS A 174 3.91 -8.83 -6.87
N VAL A 175 5.11 -9.28 -6.52
CA VAL A 175 5.55 -10.69 -6.62
C VAL A 175 6.13 -11.11 -5.28
N GLY A 176 5.38 -11.92 -4.53
CA GLY A 176 5.84 -12.44 -3.23
C GLY A 176 6.28 -11.33 -2.29
N THR A 177 7.33 -11.58 -1.53
CA THR A 177 7.84 -10.62 -0.54
C THR A 177 8.89 -9.65 -1.11
N GLN A 178 8.90 -9.42 -2.43
CA GLN A 178 9.96 -8.61 -3.08
C GLN A 178 9.97 -7.15 -2.64
N LEU A 179 8.83 -6.61 -2.22
CA LEU A 179 8.76 -5.26 -1.66
C LEU A 179 9.78 -5.11 -0.51
N ASP A 180 9.86 -6.13 0.35
CA ASP A 180 10.70 -6.13 1.55
C ASP A 180 12.18 -6.42 1.25
N ARG A 181 12.61 -6.24 -0.03
CA ARG A 181 13.99 -6.40 -0.50
C ARG A 181 14.58 -5.14 -1.12
N GLY A 182 13.96 -3.97 -0.97
CA GLY A 182 14.47 -2.72 -1.54
C GLY A 182 14.04 -2.42 -2.97
N LEU A 183 13.13 -3.19 -3.55
CA LEU A 183 12.58 -2.93 -4.87
C LEU A 183 11.43 -1.91 -4.78
N TYR A 184 11.76 -0.68 -4.40
CA TYR A 184 10.79 0.41 -4.33
C TYR A 184 11.48 1.75 -4.65
N ALA A 185 10.70 2.70 -5.16
CA ALA A 185 11.21 4.04 -5.41
C ALA A 185 10.07 5.06 -5.46
N PRO A 186 10.36 6.34 -5.16
CA PRO A 186 9.36 7.41 -5.24
C PRO A 186 8.95 7.73 -6.69
N LEU A 187 7.67 8.07 -6.86
CA LEU A 187 7.14 8.66 -8.09
C LEU A 187 6.45 9.96 -7.70
N ILE A 188 7.02 11.09 -8.12
CA ILE A 188 6.50 12.41 -7.81
C ILE A 188 5.83 12.98 -9.08
N ILE A 189 4.53 13.21 -8.98
CA ILE A 189 3.77 13.81 -10.08
C ILE A 189 3.51 15.27 -9.74
N GLU A 190 4.12 16.15 -10.50
CA GLU A 190 4.07 17.60 -10.26
C GLU A 190 2.85 18.22 -10.95
N ASP A 191 2.21 19.19 -10.29
CA ASP A 191 1.21 20.05 -10.91
C ASP A 191 1.78 21.47 -10.93
N PRO A 192 2.14 22.00 -12.10
CA PRO A 192 2.65 23.37 -12.17
C PRO A 192 1.64 24.43 -11.70
N ALA A 193 0.36 24.07 -11.64
CA ALA A 193 -0.69 24.99 -11.18
C ALA A 193 -0.89 24.93 -9.66
N GLU A 194 -0.27 23.98 -8.96
CA GLU A 194 -0.46 23.83 -7.50
C GLU A 194 0.03 25.04 -6.71
N GLY A 195 1.04 25.72 -7.21
CA GLY A 195 1.73 26.76 -6.47
C GLY A 195 2.66 26.17 -5.42
N ALA A 196 3.71 26.89 -5.08
CA ALA A 196 4.69 26.44 -4.10
C ALA A 196 4.73 27.38 -2.90
N ASP A 197 4.08 26.99 -1.80
CA ASP A 197 4.20 27.70 -0.52
C ASP A 197 5.29 27.04 0.34
N TYR A 198 6.43 26.77 -0.31
CA TYR A 198 7.63 26.18 0.31
C TYR A 198 8.84 26.52 -0.59
N ASP A 199 10.04 26.47 0.00
CA ASP A 199 11.29 26.78 -0.71
C ASP A 199 11.95 25.55 -1.33
N GLU A 200 11.82 24.40 -0.65
CA GLU A 200 12.51 23.16 -1.01
C GLU A 200 11.60 21.96 -0.76
N GLU A 201 11.91 20.85 -1.42
CA GLU A 201 11.25 19.57 -1.17
C GLU A 201 12.25 18.55 -0.63
N LEU A 202 11.78 17.68 0.25
CA LEU A 202 12.55 16.53 0.74
C LEU A 202 11.67 15.30 0.67
N VAL A 203 12.09 14.32 -0.13
CA VAL A 203 11.44 13.01 -0.16
C VAL A 203 12.03 12.18 0.99
N VAL A 204 11.15 11.60 1.81
CA VAL A 204 11.48 10.81 2.99
C VAL A 204 10.83 9.44 2.81
N VAL A 205 11.63 8.41 2.51
CA VAL A 205 11.13 7.04 2.36
C VAL A 205 11.50 6.27 3.62
N LEU A 206 10.46 5.80 4.31
CA LEU A 206 10.59 5.01 5.54
C LEU A 206 10.56 3.53 5.18
N ASP A 207 11.38 2.72 5.85
CA ASP A 207 11.45 1.30 5.56
C ASP A 207 11.87 0.50 6.80
N ASP A 208 11.49 -0.76 6.84
CA ASP A 208 12.00 -1.77 7.78
C ASP A 208 12.89 -2.74 6.98
N TRP A 209 13.96 -3.26 7.59
CA TRP A 209 14.98 -3.96 6.81
C TRP A 209 15.46 -5.24 7.47
N ILE A 210 15.37 -6.35 6.74
CA ILE A 210 15.84 -7.66 7.20
C ILE A 210 16.66 -8.39 6.12
N ASP A 211 16.51 -8.02 4.83
CA ASP A 211 17.15 -8.77 3.74
C ASP A 211 18.68 -8.71 3.83
N GLY A 212 19.32 -9.86 3.73
CA GLY A 212 20.77 -9.97 3.79
C GLY A 212 21.38 -9.90 5.19
N THR A 213 20.55 -9.80 6.25
CA THR A 213 21.04 -9.73 7.64
C THR A 213 21.12 -11.09 8.34
N GLY A 214 21.34 -12.15 7.55
CA GLY A 214 21.32 -13.54 8.03
C GLY A 214 20.06 -14.29 7.64
N THR A 215 19.07 -13.57 7.13
CA THR A 215 17.84 -14.14 6.59
C THR A 215 17.38 -13.32 5.37
N ASP A 216 16.20 -13.62 4.86
CA ASP A 216 15.56 -12.89 3.77
C ASP A 216 14.03 -12.96 3.94
N PRO A 217 13.27 -12.06 3.30
CA PRO A 217 11.81 -12.01 3.48
C PRO A 217 11.07 -13.30 3.11
N ASP A 218 11.55 -14.05 2.10
CA ASP A 218 10.91 -15.32 1.74
C ASP A 218 11.06 -16.36 2.87
N LYS A 219 12.22 -16.39 3.52
CA LYS A 219 12.45 -17.27 4.67
C LYS A 219 11.61 -16.84 5.87
N VAL A 220 11.44 -15.52 6.06
CA VAL A 220 10.56 -14.99 7.12
C VAL A 220 9.14 -15.49 6.89
N LEU A 221 8.59 -15.31 5.68
CA LEU A 221 7.23 -15.78 5.37
C LEU A 221 7.10 -17.29 5.53
N ALA A 222 8.11 -18.04 5.08
CA ALA A 222 8.11 -19.50 5.22
C ALA A 222 8.09 -19.92 6.71
N LYS A 223 8.85 -19.20 7.54
CA LYS A 223 8.88 -19.45 8.99
C LYS A 223 7.53 -19.12 9.64
N LEU A 224 6.92 -17.97 9.32
CA LEU A 224 5.59 -17.60 9.82
C LEU A 224 4.56 -18.69 9.48
N ARG A 225 4.61 -19.21 8.24
CA ARG A 225 3.70 -20.28 7.80
C ARG A 225 3.99 -21.62 8.51
N ALA A 226 5.26 -21.92 8.78
CA ALA A 226 5.63 -23.19 9.45
C ALA A 226 5.27 -23.17 10.95
N ASP A 227 5.52 -22.05 11.61
CA ASP A 227 5.33 -21.92 13.04
C ASP A 227 3.86 -21.69 13.41
N GLY A 228 3.08 -21.09 12.51
CA GLY A 228 1.68 -20.78 12.74
C GLY A 228 1.49 -19.92 13.99
N MET A 229 0.36 -20.09 14.67
CA MET A 229 0.04 -19.36 15.91
C MET A 229 0.99 -19.68 17.08
N GLY A 230 1.70 -20.80 17.02
CA GLY A 230 2.59 -21.24 18.11
C GLY A 230 3.85 -20.39 18.30
N SER A 231 4.25 -19.65 17.28
CA SER A 231 5.47 -18.83 17.30
C SER A 231 5.27 -17.43 17.91
N MET A 232 4.03 -16.96 17.93
CA MET A 232 3.74 -15.60 18.41
C MET A 232 3.95 -15.44 19.93
N GLY A 233 3.93 -16.55 20.69
CA GLY A 233 4.20 -16.53 22.12
C GLY A 233 5.67 -16.45 22.53
N GLY A 234 6.61 -16.62 21.58
CA GLY A 234 8.04 -16.71 21.88
C GLY A 234 8.87 -15.47 21.58
N MET A 235 8.34 -14.50 20.85
CA MET A 235 9.07 -13.29 20.48
C MET A 235 8.53 -12.07 21.24
N GLY A 236 8.84 -12.02 22.53
CA GLY A 236 8.83 -10.77 23.28
C GLY A 236 7.51 -10.05 23.50
N HIS A 237 6.37 -10.66 23.19
CA HIS A 237 5.12 -10.13 23.70
C HIS A 237 4.99 -10.56 25.16
N SER A 238 5.51 -9.73 26.06
CA SER A 238 5.12 -9.83 27.45
C SER A 238 3.60 -9.72 27.50
N MET A 239 2.92 -10.82 27.68
CA MET A 239 1.53 -10.81 28.15
C MET A 239 1.54 -10.15 29.54
N GLY A 240 1.68 -8.83 29.54
CA GLY A 240 1.42 -8.06 30.73
C GLY A 240 0.00 -8.39 31.13
N SER A 241 -0.11 -9.06 32.26
CA SER A 241 -1.31 -9.33 33.04
C SER A 241 -2.63 -9.08 32.28
N MET A 242 -3.37 -10.14 32.00
CA MET A 242 -4.77 -10.05 31.54
C MET A 242 -5.61 -9.36 32.65
N GLY A 243 -5.38 -8.06 32.80
CA GLY A 243 -6.25 -7.22 33.59
C GLY A 243 -7.34 -6.69 32.68
N ASN A 244 -8.53 -7.17 32.89
CA ASN A 244 -9.80 -6.62 32.38
C ASN A 244 -9.85 -6.40 30.86
N MET A 245 -10.48 -7.28 30.11
CA MET A 245 -10.80 -7.15 28.69
C MET A 245 -11.72 -5.95 28.36
N GLY A 246 -11.84 -4.97 29.27
CA GLY A 246 -12.76 -3.85 29.11
C GLY A 246 -12.21 -2.62 28.44
N ASP A 247 -10.90 -2.52 28.21
CA ASP A 247 -10.34 -1.28 27.63
C ASP A 247 -9.12 -1.56 26.74
N MET A 248 -9.35 -2.24 25.64
CA MET A 248 -8.37 -2.26 24.52
C MET A 248 -8.55 -1.00 23.70
N GLY A 249 -8.68 0.12 24.39
CA GLY A 249 -9.00 1.42 23.80
C GLY A 249 -7.96 1.92 22.82
N VAL A 250 -8.39 2.07 21.60
CA VAL A 250 -7.70 2.91 20.64
C VAL A 250 -7.58 4.29 21.26
N SER A 251 -6.36 4.75 21.45
CA SER A 251 -6.09 6.07 22.05
C SER A 251 -5.29 6.93 21.06
N PRO A 252 -5.24 8.24 21.28
CA PRO A 252 -4.41 9.07 20.40
C PRO A 252 -2.92 8.68 20.41
N VAL A 253 -2.44 7.99 21.46
CA VAL A 253 -1.06 7.51 21.54
C VAL A 253 -0.92 6.13 20.89
N THR A 254 -1.96 5.30 20.97
CA THR A 254 -1.95 3.95 20.41
C THR A 254 -3.14 3.75 19.46
N PRO A 255 -3.18 4.51 18.34
CA PRO A 255 -4.35 4.45 17.44
C PRO A 255 -4.51 3.11 16.72
N LEU A 256 -3.46 2.28 16.66
CA LEU A 256 -3.49 0.99 16.00
C LEU A 256 -3.53 -0.19 16.97
N GLY A 257 -3.82 0.05 18.25
CA GLY A 257 -3.83 -1.00 19.28
C GLY A 257 -2.44 -1.28 19.83
N GLY A 258 -2.26 -2.46 20.42
CA GLY A 258 -1.02 -2.84 21.08
C GLY A 258 -0.02 -3.64 20.21
N ASP A 259 -0.45 -4.13 19.08
CA ASP A 259 0.37 -4.99 18.23
C ASP A 259 1.10 -4.18 17.15
N GLY A 260 2.39 -4.39 17.02
CA GLY A 260 3.25 -3.63 16.08
C GLY A 260 3.53 -4.34 14.76
N GLY A 261 3.05 -5.57 14.57
CA GLY A 261 3.32 -6.39 13.39
C GLY A 261 3.98 -7.72 13.74
N ASP A 262 4.14 -8.57 12.75
CA ASP A 262 4.56 -9.97 12.93
C ASP A 262 6.07 -10.16 12.88
N VAL A 263 6.82 -9.19 12.34
CA VAL A 263 8.25 -9.37 12.06
C VAL A 263 9.09 -8.41 12.92
N THR A 264 10.12 -8.95 13.55
CA THR A 264 11.12 -8.15 14.25
C THR A 264 12.25 -7.83 13.28
N TYR A 265 12.42 -6.56 12.98
CA TYR A 265 13.46 -6.10 12.06
C TYR A 265 14.70 -5.64 12.81
N PRO A 266 15.90 -6.02 12.34
CA PRO A 266 17.14 -5.53 12.95
C PRO A 266 17.42 -4.06 12.63
N HIS A 267 16.84 -3.52 11.55
CA HIS A 267 17.09 -2.13 11.14
C HIS A 267 15.82 -1.45 10.67
N TYR A 268 15.78 -0.13 10.87
CA TYR A 268 14.78 0.77 10.29
C TYR A 268 15.53 1.86 9.54
N LEU A 269 15.00 2.24 8.37
CA LEU A 269 15.73 3.12 7.45
C LEU A 269 14.92 4.38 7.12
N ILE A 270 15.65 5.48 6.91
CA ILE A 270 15.14 6.63 6.16
C ILE A 270 16.05 6.81 4.95
N ASN A 271 15.46 6.74 3.76
CA ASN A 271 16.17 6.89 2.48
C ASN A 271 17.35 5.91 2.37
N GLY A 272 17.15 4.66 2.80
CA GLY A 272 18.14 3.60 2.71
C GLY A 272 19.26 3.69 3.76
N ARG A 273 19.15 4.59 4.76
CA ARG A 273 20.18 4.78 5.78
C ARG A 273 19.64 4.43 7.16
N VAL A 274 20.45 3.72 7.94
CA VAL A 274 20.16 3.38 9.34
C VAL A 274 20.42 4.58 10.27
N ALA A 275 19.86 4.53 11.48
CA ALA A 275 20.02 5.61 12.46
C ALA A 275 21.49 5.91 12.83
N ALA A 276 22.39 4.91 12.75
CA ALA A 276 23.80 5.08 13.06
C ALA A 276 24.56 5.87 11.98
N ASP A 277 24.02 5.95 10.76
CA ASP A 277 24.64 6.65 9.64
C ASP A 277 23.57 7.41 8.83
N PRO A 278 22.96 8.46 9.43
CA PRO A 278 21.80 9.10 8.83
C PRO A 278 22.18 10.02 7.67
N GLN A 279 21.26 10.13 6.71
CA GLN A 279 21.35 11.18 5.69
C GLN A 279 21.30 12.55 6.38
N THR A 280 22.13 13.49 5.90
CA THR A 280 22.09 14.89 6.34
C THR A 280 21.74 15.78 5.15
N VAL A 281 20.74 16.64 5.31
CA VAL A 281 20.34 17.62 4.30
C VAL A 281 20.51 19.03 4.88
N ASN A 282 21.13 19.91 4.10
CA ASN A 282 21.51 21.25 4.59
C ASN A 282 20.48 22.31 4.19
N TYR A 283 20.14 23.17 5.13
CA TYR A 283 19.13 24.21 4.97
C TYR A 283 19.59 25.53 5.59
N ARG A 284 18.86 26.59 5.31
CA ARG A 284 19.03 27.90 5.95
C ARG A 284 17.91 28.13 6.99
N PRO A 285 18.15 28.96 8.00
CA PRO A 285 17.08 29.34 8.92
C PRO A 285 15.91 29.98 8.18
N GLY A 286 14.70 29.68 8.58
CA GLY A 286 13.48 30.22 8.01
C GLY A 286 13.01 29.52 6.75
N GLN A 287 13.80 28.60 6.16
CA GLN A 287 13.34 27.87 4.96
C GLN A 287 12.10 27.03 5.27
N ARG A 288 11.17 27.07 4.34
CA ARG A 288 9.98 26.22 4.35
C ARG A 288 10.25 25.00 3.48
N VAL A 289 10.10 23.82 4.07
CA VAL A 289 10.41 22.55 3.39
C VAL A 289 9.14 21.70 3.31
N ARG A 290 8.80 21.25 2.11
CA ARG A 290 7.75 20.24 1.90
C ARG A 290 8.39 18.86 2.05
N LEU A 291 8.00 18.16 3.10
CA LEU A 291 8.36 16.76 3.30
C LEU A 291 7.36 15.90 2.52
N ARG A 292 7.88 14.98 1.70
CA ARG A 292 7.08 13.97 1.00
C ARG A 292 7.41 12.62 1.62
N ILE A 293 6.63 12.23 2.61
CA ILE A 293 6.86 11.03 3.42
C ILE A 293 6.14 9.86 2.78
N ILE A 294 6.88 8.78 2.51
CA ILE A 294 6.36 7.54 1.92
C ILE A 294 6.73 6.40 2.88
N ASN A 295 5.77 5.58 3.28
CA ASN A 295 6.09 4.37 4.03
C ASN A 295 6.13 3.18 3.08
N ALA A 296 7.34 2.70 2.80
CA ALA A 296 7.61 1.56 1.91
C ALA A 296 7.87 0.25 2.68
N ALA A 297 7.68 0.26 3.99
CA ALA A 297 7.97 -0.89 4.85
C ALA A 297 7.08 -2.10 4.54
N GLY A 298 7.59 -3.28 4.82
CA GLY A 298 6.89 -4.55 4.64
C GLY A 298 5.87 -4.84 5.75
N ASP A 299 6.21 -4.49 7.01
CA ASP A 299 5.41 -4.90 8.18
C ASP A 299 5.33 -3.80 9.27
N THR A 300 5.81 -2.58 9.00
CA THR A 300 5.96 -1.56 10.04
C THR A 300 5.23 -0.26 9.72
N ALA A 301 4.28 0.13 10.55
CA ALA A 301 3.78 1.51 10.59
C ALA A 301 4.77 2.35 11.41
N PHE A 302 4.94 3.63 11.06
CA PHE A 302 5.89 4.52 11.73
C PHE A 302 5.21 5.69 12.41
N ARG A 303 5.68 6.00 13.62
CA ARG A 303 5.47 7.29 14.29
C ARG A 303 6.52 8.26 13.74
N VAL A 304 6.11 9.40 13.18
CA VAL A 304 7.05 10.33 12.55
C VAL A 304 6.91 11.70 13.20
N ALA A 305 8.05 12.30 13.59
CA ALA A 305 8.06 13.65 14.18
C ALA A 305 9.40 14.34 13.97
N ILE A 306 9.40 15.66 14.14
CA ILE A 306 10.59 16.48 14.26
C ILE A 306 10.50 17.16 15.63
N PRO A 307 11.44 16.93 16.55
CA PRO A 307 11.34 17.53 17.89
C PRO A 307 11.14 19.04 17.82
N GLN A 308 10.21 19.55 18.63
CA GLN A 308 9.93 20.98 18.77
C GLN A 308 9.45 21.69 17.48
N THR A 309 9.13 20.92 16.44
CA THR A 309 8.64 21.50 15.17
C THR A 309 7.32 20.85 14.78
N ALA A 310 6.28 21.66 14.70
CA ALA A 310 4.99 21.20 14.19
C ALA A 310 5.07 21.04 12.65
N MET A 311 4.51 19.96 12.16
CA MET A 311 4.36 19.71 10.73
C MET A 311 2.94 20.17 10.32
N THR A 312 2.81 20.93 9.25
CA THR A 312 1.49 21.26 8.68
C THR A 312 1.20 20.27 7.57
N VAL A 313 0.35 19.29 7.84
CA VAL A 313 -0.05 18.28 6.83
C VAL A 313 -0.87 18.97 5.75
N THR A 314 -0.49 18.77 4.50
CA THR A 314 -1.15 19.38 3.32
C THR A 314 -1.75 18.35 2.37
N HIS A 315 -1.19 17.12 2.34
CA HIS A 315 -1.71 16.05 1.46
C HIS A 315 -1.59 14.70 2.15
N THR A 316 -2.47 13.79 1.78
CA THR A 316 -2.35 12.37 2.10
C THR A 316 -2.66 11.55 0.85
N ASP A 317 -1.85 10.53 0.57
CA ASP A 317 -1.96 9.63 -0.59
C ASP A 317 -2.11 10.40 -1.91
N GLY A 318 -1.37 11.53 -2.04
CA GLY A 318 -1.37 12.37 -3.23
C GLY A 318 -2.43 13.47 -3.24
N PHE A 319 -3.44 13.42 -2.38
CA PHE A 319 -4.57 14.35 -2.44
C PHE A 319 -4.54 15.38 -1.32
N ALA A 320 -4.86 16.61 -1.68
CA ALA A 320 -4.81 17.74 -0.74
C ALA A 320 -5.85 17.59 0.37
N VAL A 321 -5.44 17.94 1.59
CA VAL A 321 -6.32 18.06 2.75
C VAL A 321 -6.36 19.53 3.20
N GLN A 322 -7.33 19.87 4.05
CA GLN A 322 -7.30 21.15 4.75
C GLN A 322 -6.05 21.18 5.64
N PRO A 323 -5.17 22.18 5.49
CA PRO A 323 -3.91 22.17 6.21
C PRO A 323 -4.11 21.99 7.72
N SER A 324 -3.43 21.01 8.29
CA SER A 324 -3.67 20.61 9.67
C SER A 324 -2.33 20.44 10.41
N PRO A 325 -2.15 21.11 11.56
CA PRO A 325 -0.91 20.97 12.31
C PRO A 325 -0.85 19.64 13.04
N ALA A 326 0.34 19.04 13.08
CA ALA A 326 0.60 17.80 13.79
C ALA A 326 1.96 17.87 14.49
N GLN A 327 2.02 17.39 15.73
CA GLN A 327 3.28 17.21 16.43
C GLN A 327 3.93 15.87 16.03
N ALA A 328 3.10 14.88 15.74
CA ALA A 328 3.55 13.56 15.29
C ALA A 328 2.48 12.93 14.41
N LEU A 329 2.92 12.08 13.48
CA LEU A 329 2.05 11.37 12.53
C LEU A 329 2.15 9.87 12.77
N ILE A 330 1.08 9.14 12.48
CA ILE A 330 1.17 7.71 12.18
C ILE A 330 1.11 7.56 10.66
N VAL A 331 2.04 6.78 10.09
CA VAL A 331 2.10 6.53 8.65
C VAL A 331 2.17 5.01 8.46
N GLY A 332 1.11 4.42 7.95
CA GLY A 332 1.05 2.98 7.68
C GLY A 332 1.72 2.58 6.38
N MET A 333 1.98 1.28 6.23
CA MET A 333 2.56 0.73 4.99
C MET A 333 1.70 1.12 3.80
N GLY A 334 2.32 1.65 2.75
CA GLY A 334 1.64 2.14 1.56
C GLY A 334 1.18 3.58 1.63
N GLU A 335 1.01 4.17 2.80
CA GLU A 335 0.54 5.55 2.93
C GLU A 335 1.61 6.56 2.56
N ARG A 336 1.16 7.73 2.07
CA ARG A 336 2.02 8.90 1.82
C ARG A 336 1.42 10.10 2.53
N VAL A 337 2.30 10.93 3.08
CA VAL A 337 1.91 12.17 3.75
C VAL A 337 2.83 13.29 3.30
N ASP A 338 2.26 14.40 2.80
CA ASP A 338 3.05 15.60 2.59
C ASP A 338 2.76 16.61 3.70
N ALA A 339 3.84 17.16 4.24
CA ALA A 339 3.73 18.17 5.30
C ALA A 339 4.74 19.28 5.06
N VAL A 340 4.37 20.52 5.38
CA VAL A 340 5.27 21.65 5.30
C VAL A 340 5.77 21.97 6.71
N ILE A 341 7.07 22.19 6.83
CA ILE A 341 7.72 22.64 8.06
C ILE A 341 8.44 23.97 7.78
N THR A 342 8.60 24.78 8.81
CA THR A 342 9.46 25.97 8.77
C THR A 342 10.62 25.73 9.71
N LEU A 343 11.83 25.76 9.17
CA LEU A 343 13.05 25.47 9.94
C LEU A 343 13.46 26.70 10.74
N GLY A 344 13.68 26.50 12.04
CA GLY A 344 14.23 27.52 12.93
C GLY A 344 15.75 27.66 12.78
N ASP A 345 16.39 28.04 13.87
CA ASP A 345 17.86 28.21 13.90
C ASP A 345 18.63 26.96 14.30
N ALA A 346 17.94 25.90 14.73
CA ALA A 346 18.58 24.67 15.22
C ALA A 346 18.58 23.59 14.15
N SER A 347 19.65 22.81 14.07
CA SER A 347 19.65 21.55 13.33
C SER A 347 18.87 20.51 14.15
N LEU A 348 17.97 19.77 13.51
CA LEU A 348 17.08 18.83 14.20
C LEU A 348 17.05 17.48 13.47
N PRO A 349 16.83 16.37 14.20
CA PRO A 349 16.55 15.11 13.53
C PRO A 349 15.07 15.03 13.14
N LEU A 350 14.77 14.50 11.95
CA LEU A 350 13.47 13.92 11.65
C LEU A 350 13.56 12.47 12.12
N ILE A 351 12.64 12.06 12.98
CA ILE A 351 12.67 10.74 13.64
C ILE A 351 11.48 9.90 13.14
N ALA A 352 11.76 8.63 12.82
CA ALA A 352 10.73 7.63 12.56
C ALA A 352 10.91 6.48 13.56
N VAL A 353 9.88 6.23 14.37
CA VAL A 353 9.89 5.16 15.39
C VAL A 353 8.89 4.10 14.94
N PRO A 354 9.32 2.82 14.84
CA PRO A 354 8.39 1.76 14.49
C PRO A 354 7.28 1.65 15.53
N TYR A 355 6.05 1.55 15.06
CA TYR A 355 4.90 1.42 15.95
C TYR A 355 4.93 0.04 16.62
N GLY A 356 4.83 0.01 17.93
CA GLY A 356 4.77 -1.24 18.70
C GLY A 356 6.07 -2.05 18.76
N LYS A 357 7.15 -1.54 18.16
CA LYS A 357 8.45 -2.24 18.09
C LYS A 357 9.56 -1.35 18.67
N ASP A 358 10.75 -1.92 18.87
CA ASP A 358 11.91 -1.18 19.35
C ASP A 358 12.78 -0.71 18.19
N GLY A 359 13.51 0.38 18.40
CA GLY A 359 14.40 0.97 17.41
C GLY A 359 13.88 2.31 16.89
N TYR A 360 14.60 2.86 15.95
CA TYR A 360 14.21 4.08 15.23
C TYR A 360 15.09 4.29 14.01
N ALA A 361 14.61 5.12 13.08
CA ALA A 361 15.42 5.68 11.99
C ALA A 361 15.45 7.21 12.14
N GLN A 362 16.45 7.86 11.55
CA GLN A 362 16.56 9.31 11.59
C GLN A 362 17.16 9.88 10.30
N LEU A 363 16.85 11.15 10.06
CA LEU A 363 17.44 11.97 9.01
C LEU A 363 17.75 13.33 9.63
N VAL A 364 18.89 13.91 9.31
CA VAL A 364 19.32 15.18 9.93
C VAL A 364 18.97 16.36 9.03
N LEU A 365 18.14 17.26 9.54
CA LEU A 365 17.86 18.58 8.94
C LEU A 365 18.88 19.56 9.51
N ARG A 366 19.95 19.77 8.78
CA ARG A 366 21.06 20.63 9.25
C ARG A 366 20.79 22.08 8.86
N VAL A 367 20.85 22.98 9.84
CA VAL A 367 20.64 24.41 9.62
C VAL A 367 21.95 25.13 9.83
N GLY A 368 22.55 25.63 8.75
CA GLY A 368 23.86 26.26 8.80
C GLY A 368 24.93 25.29 9.33
N ASP A 369 25.84 25.81 10.15
CA ASP A 369 26.95 25.03 10.72
C ASP A 369 26.65 24.50 12.13
N LYS A 370 25.38 24.56 12.55
CA LYS A 370 25.02 24.19 13.93
C LYS A 370 24.95 22.69 14.13
N ALA A 371 25.41 22.24 15.28
CA ALA A 371 25.27 20.85 15.70
C ALA A 371 23.79 20.49 15.88
N VAL A 372 23.47 19.22 15.76
CA VAL A 372 22.09 18.73 15.96
C VAL A 372 21.71 18.93 17.43
N ALA A 373 20.56 19.54 17.64
CA ALA A 373 20.05 19.82 18.98
C ALA A 373 19.40 18.56 19.59
N GLY A 374 19.87 18.16 20.75
CA GLY A 374 19.33 17.02 21.49
C GLY A 374 19.78 15.66 20.96
N SER A 375 19.30 14.64 21.61
CA SER A 375 19.61 13.24 21.28
C SER A 375 18.45 12.65 20.44
N ALA A 376 18.79 12.01 19.32
CA ALA A 376 17.78 11.32 18.51
C ALA A 376 17.13 10.16 19.29
N ALA A 377 17.90 9.49 20.14
CA ALA A 377 17.36 8.41 20.98
C ALA A 377 16.35 8.92 21.99
N ASP A 378 16.63 10.08 22.62
CA ASP A 378 15.67 10.69 23.56
C ASP A 378 14.40 11.16 22.83
N ALA A 379 14.58 11.73 21.64
CA ALA A 379 13.45 12.13 20.80
C ALA A 379 12.59 10.92 20.38
N ALA A 380 13.25 9.81 20.04
CA ALA A 380 12.56 8.57 19.70
C ALA A 380 11.79 8.01 20.90
N ALA A 381 12.38 8.05 22.08
CA ALA A 381 11.73 7.61 23.32
C ALA A 381 10.48 8.48 23.62
N ALA A 382 10.62 9.80 23.50
CA ALA A 382 9.50 10.73 23.72
C ALA A 382 8.36 10.49 22.72
N LEU A 383 8.69 10.18 21.47
CA LEU A 383 7.72 9.94 20.40
C LEU A 383 6.82 8.72 20.68
N LYS A 384 7.29 7.76 21.46
CA LYS A 384 6.49 6.57 21.83
C LYS A 384 5.22 6.94 22.63
N THR A 385 5.21 8.08 23.31
CA THR A 385 4.08 8.55 24.13
C THR A 385 3.40 9.80 23.58
N THR A 386 3.82 10.28 22.42
CA THR A 386 3.23 11.46 21.77
C THR A 386 1.94 11.06 21.05
N PRO A 387 0.84 11.84 21.21
CA PRO A 387 -0.37 11.62 20.41
C PRO A 387 -0.08 11.74 18.92
N LEU A 388 -0.68 10.86 18.13
CA LEU A 388 -0.42 10.72 16.69
C LEU A 388 -1.63 11.23 15.89
N LEU A 389 -1.36 11.96 14.82
CA LEU A 389 -2.38 12.31 13.85
C LEU A 389 -2.48 11.17 12.80
N ASP A 390 -3.67 10.61 12.67
CA ASP A 390 -4.03 9.71 11.57
C ASP A 390 -4.64 10.55 10.45
N THR A 391 -4.00 10.54 9.29
CA THR A 391 -4.41 11.37 8.16
C THR A 391 -5.78 10.99 7.59
N ALA A 392 -6.26 9.77 7.85
CA ALA A 392 -7.62 9.37 7.45
C ALA A 392 -8.72 10.20 8.14
N THR A 393 -8.38 10.86 9.26
CA THR A 393 -9.33 11.71 10.00
C THR A 393 -9.43 13.13 9.43
N LEU A 394 -8.53 13.55 8.55
CA LEU A 394 -8.47 14.90 8.02
C LEU A 394 -9.58 15.17 6.99
N ALA A 395 -9.93 16.44 6.82
CA ALA A 395 -10.89 16.85 5.81
C ALA A 395 -10.18 17.05 4.46
N ALA A 396 -10.71 16.46 3.40
CA ALA A 396 -10.21 16.69 2.05
C ALA A 396 -10.38 18.18 1.68
N ALA A 397 -9.42 18.73 0.94
CA ALA A 397 -9.56 20.08 0.37
C ALA A 397 -10.69 20.08 -0.67
N ALA A 398 -11.38 21.22 -0.82
CA ALA A 398 -12.58 21.31 -1.65
C ALA A 398 -12.41 20.75 -3.07
N PRO A 399 -11.30 21.01 -3.80
CA PRO A 399 -11.18 20.51 -5.18
C PRO A 399 -11.13 19.00 -5.32
N VAL A 400 -10.77 18.27 -4.23
CA VAL A 400 -10.60 16.80 -4.29
C VAL A 400 -11.65 16.06 -3.49
N GLN A 401 -12.64 16.77 -2.94
CA GLN A 401 -13.73 16.13 -2.21
C GLN A 401 -14.57 15.25 -3.13
N LEU A 402 -14.92 14.08 -2.65
CA LEU A 402 -15.87 13.22 -3.32
C LEU A 402 -17.28 13.80 -3.13
N ALA A 403 -18.04 13.93 -4.22
CA ALA A 403 -19.41 14.46 -4.13
C ALA A 403 -20.29 13.56 -3.25
N ALA A 404 -21.12 14.17 -2.41
CA ALA A 404 -22.02 13.43 -1.55
C ALA A 404 -23.06 12.66 -2.39
N ARG A 405 -23.12 11.36 -2.20
CA ARG A 405 -24.03 10.46 -2.92
C ARG A 405 -24.09 9.13 -2.18
N GLU A 406 -25.27 8.52 -2.13
CA GLU A 406 -25.39 7.19 -1.57
C GLU A 406 -24.73 6.15 -2.50
N PRO A 407 -24.18 5.09 -1.95
CA PRO A 407 -23.56 4.05 -2.78
C PRO A 407 -24.61 3.25 -3.56
N ASP A 408 -24.27 2.96 -4.81
CA ASP A 408 -25.10 2.08 -5.67
C ASP A 408 -24.89 0.60 -5.28
N VAL A 409 -23.71 0.28 -4.75
CA VAL A 409 -23.37 -1.06 -4.29
C VAL A 409 -22.44 -0.96 -3.08
N SER A 410 -22.60 -1.88 -2.14
CA SER A 410 -21.77 -1.98 -0.95
C SER A 410 -21.24 -3.40 -0.80
N HIS A 411 -19.96 -3.52 -0.49
CA HIS A 411 -19.30 -4.78 -0.20
C HIS A 411 -18.69 -4.74 1.18
N GLU A 412 -18.97 -5.74 2.01
CA GLU A 412 -18.30 -5.93 3.29
C GLU A 412 -17.06 -6.80 3.07
N LEU A 413 -15.94 -6.38 3.62
CA LEU A 413 -14.66 -7.09 3.60
C LEU A 413 -14.26 -7.34 5.06
N ARG A 414 -14.57 -8.54 5.54
CA ARG A 414 -14.22 -8.96 6.90
C ARG A 414 -12.79 -9.48 6.89
N LEU A 415 -11.90 -8.75 7.58
CA LEU A 415 -10.47 -9.04 7.65
C LEU A 415 -10.25 -9.94 8.86
N ALA A 416 -9.67 -11.11 8.65
CA ALA A 416 -9.53 -12.09 9.73
C ALA A 416 -8.24 -12.90 9.61
N GLY A 417 -7.68 -13.24 10.76
CA GLY A 417 -6.46 -14.03 10.91
C GLY A 417 -5.71 -13.67 12.19
N PRO A 418 -4.51 -14.24 12.38
CA PRO A 418 -4.01 -15.35 11.59
C PRO A 418 -4.75 -16.65 11.95
N GLY A 419 -5.09 -17.41 10.92
CA GLY A 419 -5.59 -18.75 11.09
C GLY A 419 -4.45 -19.77 11.18
N ASP A 420 -4.78 -21.04 11.12
CA ASP A 420 -3.79 -22.11 11.08
C ASP A 420 -2.77 -21.85 9.96
N LYS A 421 -1.51 -22.12 10.21
CA LYS A 421 -0.42 -21.93 9.26
C LYS A 421 -0.30 -20.50 8.74
N TYR A 422 -0.60 -19.53 9.61
CA TYR A 422 -0.46 -18.10 9.30
C TYR A 422 -1.33 -17.69 8.09
N SER A 423 -2.57 -18.18 8.03
CA SER A 423 -3.47 -17.79 6.94
C SER A 423 -4.25 -16.53 7.31
N TRP A 424 -4.26 -15.57 6.39
CA TRP A 424 -5.01 -14.32 6.50
C TRP A 424 -6.09 -14.30 5.42
N THR A 425 -7.27 -13.79 5.74
CA THR A 425 -8.43 -13.93 4.84
C THR A 425 -9.24 -12.64 4.73
N ILE A 426 -9.92 -12.50 3.59
CA ILE A 426 -11.03 -11.56 3.42
C ILE A 426 -12.31 -12.39 3.23
N ASN A 427 -13.31 -12.15 4.08
CA ASN A 427 -14.59 -12.89 4.07
C ASN A 427 -14.40 -14.40 4.21
N GLY A 428 -13.41 -14.80 5.02
CA GLY A 428 -13.11 -16.21 5.29
C GLY A 428 -12.43 -16.95 4.14
N LYS A 429 -11.96 -16.22 3.13
CA LYS A 429 -11.28 -16.80 1.96
C LYS A 429 -9.89 -16.21 1.79
N SER A 430 -8.94 -17.05 1.45
CA SER A 430 -7.64 -16.59 0.94
C SER A 430 -7.80 -16.14 -0.52
N TYR A 431 -6.83 -15.39 -1.00
CA TYR A 431 -6.84 -14.80 -2.34
C TYR A 431 -7.14 -15.84 -3.44
N ASP A 432 -8.08 -15.48 -4.29
CA ASP A 432 -8.42 -16.21 -5.51
C ASP A 432 -8.78 -15.16 -6.59
N PRO A 433 -7.96 -15.00 -7.62
CA PRO A 433 -8.20 -13.97 -8.63
C PRO A 433 -9.48 -14.16 -9.43
N THR A 434 -10.09 -15.34 -9.35
CA THR A 434 -11.37 -15.63 -10.07
C THR A 434 -12.59 -15.23 -9.25
N GLN A 435 -12.42 -14.86 -7.97
CA GLN A 435 -13.53 -14.52 -7.06
C GLN A 435 -13.42 -13.06 -6.63
N GLY A 436 -14.03 -12.19 -7.41
CA GLY A 436 -14.01 -10.75 -7.15
C GLY A 436 -15.34 -10.19 -6.68
N LEU A 437 -15.25 -8.97 -6.16
CA LEU A 437 -16.41 -8.15 -5.75
C LEU A 437 -16.92 -7.41 -6.98
N ALA A 438 -18.13 -7.71 -7.40
CA ALA A 438 -18.68 -7.22 -8.67
C ALA A 438 -19.03 -5.74 -8.60
N VAL A 439 -18.54 -4.97 -9.57
CA VAL A 439 -18.89 -3.55 -9.75
C VAL A 439 -19.17 -3.26 -11.23
N ARG A 440 -19.84 -2.12 -11.48
CA ARG A 440 -20.07 -1.62 -12.85
C ARG A 440 -19.57 -0.19 -12.96
N GLU A 441 -19.10 0.15 -14.13
CA GLU A 441 -18.65 1.51 -14.42
C GLU A 441 -19.77 2.52 -14.13
N GLY A 442 -19.42 3.63 -13.48
CA GLY A 442 -20.34 4.69 -13.08
C GLY A 442 -20.98 4.52 -11.70
N GLN A 443 -20.81 3.36 -11.07
CA GLN A 443 -21.33 3.15 -9.71
C GLN A 443 -20.52 3.92 -8.65
N ARG A 444 -21.21 4.40 -7.63
CA ARG A 444 -20.58 4.72 -6.33
C ARG A 444 -20.52 3.42 -5.54
N VAL A 445 -19.31 3.02 -5.19
CA VAL A 445 -19.07 1.77 -4.48
C VAL A 445 -18.66 2.07 -3.05
N ARG A 446 -19.24 1.38 -2.08
CA ARG A 446 -18.79 1.37 -0.70
C ARG A 446 -18.05 0.08 -0.40
N LEU A 447 -16.84 0.19 0.12
CA LEU A 447 -16.15 -0.92 0.77
C LEU A 447 -16.20 -0.70 2.26
N ARG A 448 -16.68 -1.71 2.98
CA ARG A 448 -16.71 -1.72 4.45
C ARG A 448 -15.63 -2.67 4.92
N TYR A 449 -14.50 -2.14 5.33
CA TYR A 449 -13.41 -2.94 5.92
C TYR A 449 -13.73 -3.17 7.39
N ALA A 450 -14.10 -4.40 7.75
CA ALA A 450 -14.42 -4.80 9.12
C ALA A 450 -13.29 -5.70 9.63
N ASN A 451 -12.51 -5.18 10.56
CA ASN A 451 -11.35 -5.90 11.09
C ASN A 451 -11.78 -6.74 12.27
N ASP A 452 -11.80 -8.06 12.10
CA ASP A 452 -12.15 -9.04 13.15
C ASP A 452 -10.90 -9.61 13.83
N SER A 453 -9.72 -9.04 13.57
CA SER A 453 -8.46 -9.52 14.14
C SER A 453 -7.93 -8.56 15.22
N MET A 454 -6.88 -8.99 15.91
CA MET A 454 -6.23 -8.20 16.95
C MET A 454 -5.08 -7.33 16.41
N MET A 455 -4.79 -7.40 15.10
CA MET A 455 -3.77 -6.59 14.42
C MET A 455 -4.43 -5.53 13.55
N PHE A 456 -3.72 -4.43 13.32
CA PHE A 456 -4.18 -3.41 12.36
C PHE A 456 -3.85 -3.84 10.93
N HIS A 457 -4.63 -3.37 9.97
CA HIS A 457 -4.41 -3.68 8.55
C HIS A 457 -4.43 -2.40 7.71
N PRO A 458 -3.34 -2.04 7.02
CA PRO A 458 -3.36 -0.97 6.01
C PRO A 458 -4.00 -1.53 4.74
N MET A 459 -5.27 -1.15 4.51
CA MET A 459 -6.04 -1.66 3.35
C MET A 459 -5.89 -0.74 2.17
N HIS A 460 -5.34 -1.27 1.08
CA HIS A 460 -5.07 -0.56 -0.16
C HIS A 460 -6.01 -0.98 -1.29
N LEU A 461 -6.33 -0.02 -2.17
CA LEU A 461 -7.16 -0.25 -3.35
C LEU A 461 -6.40 0.21 -4.60
N HIS A 462 -6.15 -0.71 -5.52
CA HIS A 462 -5.48 -0.44 -6.79
C HIS A 462 -6.35 0.37 -7.75
N GLY A 463 -5.71 1.21 -8.54
CA GLY A 463 -6.32 1.89 -9.68
C GLY A 463 -7.41 2.90 -9.36
N HIS A 464 -7.71 3.10 -8.09
CA HIS A 464 -8.77 4.00 -7.61
C HIS A 464 -8.30 4.73 -6.36
N THR A 465 -9.00 5.83 -6.06
CA THR A 465 -8.89 6.49 -4.76
C THR A 465 -10.30 6.57 -4.16
N PHE A 466 -10.36 6.49 -2.86
CA PHE A 466 -11.62 6.52 -2.10
C PHE A 466 -11.64 7.69 -1.13
N ALA A 467 -12.83 8.10 -0.73
CA ALA A 467 -13.02 9.03 0.38
C ALA A 467 -13.39 8.25 1.63
N VAL A 468 -12.69 8.52 2.74
CA VAL A 468 -12.99 7.89 4.02
C VAL A 468 -14.30 8.46 4.57
N ARG A 469 -15.20 7.60 5.02
CA ARG A 469 -16.48 8.02 5.61
C ARG A 469 -16.28 8.50 7.04
N SER A 470 -16.90 9.62 7.37
CA SER A 470 -16.96 10.06 8.77
C SER A 470 -18.07 9.31 9.51
N PRO A 471 -17.84 8.87 10.75
CA PRO A 471 -18.92 8.30 11.56
C PRO A 471 -20.11 9.25 11.76
N SER A 472 -19.86 10.56 11.71
CA SER A 472 -20.91 11.57 11.82
C SER A 472 -21.59 11.92 10.50
N GLY A 473 -21.24 11.22 9.44
CA GLY A 473 -21.73 11.47 8.08
C GLY A 473 -20.77 12.32 7.25
N GLY A 474 -20.88 12.24 5.94
CA GLY A 474 -20.00 12.95 5.01
C GLY A 474 -18.65 12.24 4.81
N TYR A 475 -17.72 12.98 4.22
CA TYR A 475 -16.41 12.44 3.84
C TYR A 475 -15.25 13.19 4.51
N ARG A 476 -14.20 12.45 4.79
CA ARG A 476 -12.90 12.90 5.26
C ARG A 476 -11.91 12.89 4.10
N ALA A 477 -10.64 12.56 4.38
CA ALA A 477 -9.56 12.56 3.40
C ALA A 477 -9.85 11.63 2.21
N ARG A 478 -9.31 12.01 1.06
CA ARG A 478 -9.25 11.15 -0.11
C ARG A 478 -7.93 10.39 -0.07
N LYS A 479 -7.99 9.05 -0.16
CA LYS A 479 -6.84 8.18 0.05
C LYS A 479 -6.92 6.98 -0.91
N ASP A 480 -5.86 6.18 -0.94
CA ASP A 480 -5.89 4.85 -1.55
C ASP A 480 -5.52 3.75 -0.54
N THR A 481 -5.03 4.14 0.63
CA THR A 481 -4.65 3.22 1.71
C THR A 481 -5.22 3.75 3.02
N VAL A 482 -5.83 2.87 3.83
CA VAL A 482 -6.40 3.27 5.13
C VAL A 482 -6.07 2.25 6.21
N LEU A 483 -5.67 2.75 7.39
CA LEU A 483 -5.35 1.91 8.54
C LEU A 483 -6.63 1.48 9.25
N VAL A 484 -6.90 0.18 9.27
CA VAL A 484 -8.06 -0.38 9.97
C VAL A 484 -7.58 -1.01 11.27
N ALA A 485 -7.80 -0.32 12.39
CA ALA A 485 -7.33 -0.76 13.70
C ALA A 485 -8.05 -2.04 14.16
N PRO A 486 -7.51 -2.76 15.15
CA PRO A 486 -8.14 -3.98 15.68
C PRO A 486 -9.61 -3.77 16.06
N MET A 487 -10.46 -4.69 15.65
CA MET A 487 -11.89 -4.70 15.97
C MET A 487 -12.66 -3.46 15.49
N GLN A 488 -12.08 -2.67 14.58
CA GLN A 488 -12.73 -1.49 14.00
C GLN A 488 -13.31 -1.76 12.61
N THR A 489 -14.28 -0.94 12.25
CA THR A 489 -14.85 -0.93 10.90
C THR A 489 -14.67 0.46 10.30
N ILE A 490 -14.16 0.50 9.08
CA ILE A 490 -14.01 1.76 8.30
C ILE A 490 -14.76 1.60 6.98
N ASP A 491 -15.65 2.55 6.70
CA ASP A 491 -16.32 2.64 5.40
C ASP A 491 -15.56 3.62 4.50
N VAL A 492 -15.32 3.21 3.26
CA VAL A 492 -14.73 4.08 2.23
C VAL A 492 -15.60 4.01 0.98
N ASP A 493 -15.77 5.15 0.30
CA ASP A 493 -16.56 5.23 -0.94
C ASP A 493 -15.67 5.67 -2.10
N PHE A 494 -15.83 5.02 -3.27
CA PHE A 494 -15.11 5.43 -4.48
C PHE A 494 -16.04 5.43 -5.70
N GLU A 495 -15.62 6.13 -6.75
CA GLU A 495 -16.30 6.09 -8.05
C GLU A 495 -15.69 4.97 -8.88
N ALA A 496 -16.53 4.07 -9.37
CA ALA A 496 -16.11 3.02 -10.28
C ALA A 496 -15.95 3.60 -11.69
N ASN A 497 -14.84 4.33 -11.90
CA ASN A 497 -14.58 5.07 -13.15
C ASN A 497 -13.31 4.60 -13.86
N ASN A 498 -12.76 3.48 -13.45
CA ASN A 498 -11.54 2.92 -14.04
C ASN A 498 -11.75 1.42 -14.29
N PRO A 499 -12.38 1.05 -15.44
CA PRO A 499 -12.75 -0.34 -15.67
C PRO A 499 -11.56 -1.29 -15.74
N GLY A 500 -11.75 -2.51 -15.24
CA GLY A 500 -10.70 -3.53 -15.19
C GLY A 500 -10.86 -4.51 -14.04
N GLN A 501 -9.78 -5.12 -13.64
CA GLN A 501 -9.68 -6.06 -12.51
C GLN A 501 -8.63 -5.50 -11.54
N TRP A 502 -9.04 -5.13 -10.34
CA TRP A 502 -8.18 -4.36 -9.43
C TRP A 502 -8.07 -5.05 -8.08
N LEU A 503 -6.88 -5.14 -7.53
CA LEU A 503 -6.72 -5.66 -6.18
C LEU A 503 -7.22 -4.67 -5.13
N THR A 504 -7.78 -5.20 -4.03
CA THR A 504 -7.76 -4.54 -2.74
C THR A 504 -7.18 -5.55 -1.74
N HIS A 505 -6.20 -5.11 -0.97
CA HIS A 505 -5.42 -6.02 -0.13
C HIS A 505 -4.83 -5.30 1.09
N CYS A 506 -4.42 -6.10 2.06
CA CYS A 506 -3.62 -5.58 3.17
C CYS A 506 -2.21 -5.26 2.67
N HIS A 507 -1.71 -4.07 2.95
CA HIS A 507 -0.38 -3.65 2.53
C HIS A 507 0.74 -4.13 3.46
N ASN A 508 0.40 -4.81 4.58
CA ASN A 508 1.38 -5.65 5.26
C ASN A 508 1.69 -6.80 4.31
N ILE A 509 2.94 -6.86 3.82
CA ILE A 509 3.29 -7.79 2.73
C ILE A 509 3.09 -9.26 3.15
N TYR A 510 3.33 -9.57 4.42
CA TYR A 510 3.17 -10.92 4.93
C TYR A 510 1.70 -11.33 5.01
N HIS A 511 0.80 -10.40 5.42
CA HIS A 511 -0.64 -10.64 5.41
C HIS A 511 -1.19 -10.81 4.00
N GLY A 512 -0.76 -9.92 3.08
CA GLY A 512 -1.16 -10.00 1.68
C GLY A 512 -0.77 -11.36 1.07
N GLU A 513 0.51 -11.72 1.19
CA GLU A 513 1.04 -12.97 0.65
C GLU A 513 0.48 -14.20 1.34
N ALA A 514 -0.03 -14.05 2.57
CA ALA A 514 -0.70 -15.13 3.30
C ALA A 514 -2.20 -15.19 3.02
N GLY A 515 -2.73 -14.32 2.11
CA GLY A 515 -4.08 -14.46 1.58
C GLY A 515 -5.02 -13.25 1.75
N MET A 516 -4.62 -12.18 2.46
CA MET A 516 -5.51 -11.04 2.70
C MET A 516 -5.60 -10.12 1.48
N MET A 517 -6.15 -10.65 0.39
CA MET A 517 -6.36 -9.96 -0.89
C MET A 517 -7.67 -10.40 -1.52
N THR A 518 -8.30 -9.52 -2.30
CA THR A 518 -9.43 -9.84 -3.18
C THR A 518 -9.44 -8.89 -4.37
N VAL A 519 -10.35 -9.13 -5.33
CA VAL A 519 -10.41 -8.36 -6.58
C VAL A 519 -11.69 -7.52 -6.62
N ILE A 520 -11.58 -6.25 -6.99
CA ILE A 520 -12.72 -5.43 -7.41
C ILE A 520 -12.89 -5.71 -8.91
N SER A 521 -13.95 -6.42 -9.25
CA SER A 521 -14.15 -6.98 -10.60
C SER A 521 -15.21 -6.20 -11.37
N TYR A 522 -14.75 -5.49 -12.41
CA TYR A 522 -15.69 -4.80 -13.30
C TYR A 522 -16.36 -5.78 -14.25
N HIS A 523 -17.68 -5.66 -14.34
CA HIS A 523 -18.52 -6.41 -15.26
C HIS A 523 -19.06 -5.49 -16.38
N GLN A 524 -19.29 -6.07 -17.57
CA GLN A 524 -19.83 -5.36 -18.74
C GLN A 524 -21.26 -4.86 -18.52
#